data_9964eccc2771bc0b222761973b38d7d4
#
_entry.id   9964eccc2771bc0b222761973b38d7d4
#
_cell.length_a   1.000
_cell.length_b   1.000
_cell.length_c   1.000
_cell.angle_alpha   90.00
_cell.angle_beta   90.00
_cell.angle_gamma   90.00
#
_symmetry.space_group_name_H-M   'P 1'
#
loop_
_entity.id
_entity.type
_entity.pdbx_description
1 polymer ?
#
loop_
_entity_poly.entity_id
_entity_poly.type
_entity_poly.pdbx_seq_one_letter_code
_entity_poly.pdbx_strand_id
1 'polypeptide(L)'
;MEILSRVRHPNLVTLIGACKDAQALVYEYMPNGSLDDRLACKDNSKPLSWQLRTHIASNICSALIFLHSNKPHSIVHSDLKASNILLDGNNIAKLSGFGVCQILSDQFKATTTLYRYTHPKGSFVYIDPEYLISGDLTPLSDVYSFGIILLRLLTGRSGFGLLKEVQQAVEKGCLQAILDSSAGGWPAIYAEQLAQVGLRCCEIRRKHRPDLQTEVWTVLEPMLNSASTMLCSLSFKSVSEDLGGVPSYFICPIVQVTHT
;
A
#
# COMPACT_ATOMS: atom_id res chain seq x y z
N MET A 1 -13.57 -12.94 5.93
CA MET A 1 -14.44 -12.27 6.92
C MET A 1 -13.85 -12.26 8.33
N GLU A 2 -13.34 -13.37 8.81
CA GLU A 2 -12.88 -13.51 10.21
C GLU A 2 -11.77 -12.53 10.61
N ILE A 3 -10.83 -12.22 9.72
CA ILE A 3 -9.72 -11.29 10.04
C ILE A 3 -10.25 -9.88 10.26
N LEU A 4 -11.01 -9.32 9.30
CA LEU A 4 -11.50 -7.94 9.38
C LEU A 4 -12.49 -7.66 10.51
N SER A 5 -13.19 -8.69 11.00
CA SER A 5 -14.06 -8.53 12.17
C SER A 5 -13.29 -8.37 13.48
N ARG A 6 -12.02 -8.80 13.50
CA ARG A 6 -11.16 -8.85 14.69
C ARG A 6 -10.08 -7.76 14.75
N VAL A 7 -9.72 -7.18 13.59
CA VAL A 7 -8.67 -6.17 13.51
C VAL A 7 -9.26 -4.82 13.13
N ARG A 8 -8.83 -3.76 13.82
CA ARG A 8 -9.19 -2.38 13.52
C ARG A 8 -7.94 -1.52 13.59
N HIS A 9 -7.74 -0.73 12.56
CA HIS A 9 -6.62 0.21 12.48
C HIS A 9 -7.04 1.40 11.60
N PRO A 10 -6.61 2.64 11.87
CA PRO A 10 -7.00 3.81 11.08
C PRO A 10 -6.66 3.69 9.58
N ASN A 11 -5.62 2.93 9.25
CA ASN A 11 -5.19 2.71 7.87
C ASN A 11 -5.61 1.34 7.30
N LEU A 12 -6.66 0.73 7.85
CA LEU A 12 -7.36 -0.42 7.27
C LEU A 12 -8.79 -0.03 6.94
N VAL A 13 -9.30 -0.48 5.79
CA VAL A 13 -10.69 -0.23 5.40
C VAL A 13 -11.63 -0.93 6.35
N THR A 14 -12.60 -0.20 6.90
CA THR A 14 -13.53 -0.72 7.89
C THR A 14 -14.60 -1.58 7.24
N LEU A 15 -14.73 -2.82 7.70
CA LEU A 15 -15.88 -3.67 7.37
C LEU A 15 -17.07 -3.21 8.22
N ILE A 16 -18.14 -2.74 7.56
CA ILE A 16 -19.37 -2.25 8.19
C ILE A 16 -20.33 -3.41 8.41
N GLY A 17 -20.43 -4.34 7.45
CA GLY A 17 -21.37 -5.45 7.53
C GLY A 17 -21.22 -6.46 6.39
N ALA A 18 -22.11 -7.44 6.40
CA ALA A 18 -22.20 -8.46 5.36
C ALA A 18 -23.67 -8.75 5.04
N CYS A 19 -23.96 -8.91 3.77
CA CYS A 19 -25.28 -9.37 3.29
C CYS A 19 -25.13 -10.81 2.81
N LYS A 20 -25.77 -11.75 3.51
CA LYS A 20 -25.71 -13.19 3.16
C LYS A 20 -26.44 -13.47 1.86
N ASP A 21 -27.61 -12.87 1.65
CA ASP A 21 -28.46 -13.11 0.49
C ASP A 21 -27.79 -12.61 -0.80
N ALA A 22 -27.11 -11.48 -0.73
CA ALA A 22 -26.35 -10.92 -1.86
C ALA A 22 -24.92 -11.45 -1.93
N GLN A 23 -24.48 -12.29 -1.00
CA GLN A 23 -23.09 -12.73 -0.87
C GLN A 23 -22.09 -11.57 -0.99
N ALA A 24 -22.36 -10.48 -0.27
CA ALA A 24 -21.61 -9.23 -0.37
C ALA A 24 -21.08 -8.77 1.00
N LEU A 25 -19.92 -8.11 0.99
CA LEU A 25 -19.36 -7.39 2.12
C LEU A 25 -19.57 -5.89 1.92
N VAL A 26 -19.93 -5.19 2.99
CA VAL A 26 -20.15 -3.74 2.98
C VAL A 26 -19.00 -3.08 3.73
N TYR A 27 -18.27 -2.21 3.04
CA TYR A 27 -17.16 -1.46 3.58
C TYR A 27 -17.48 0.04 3.64
N GLU A 28 -16.69 0.78 4.42
CA GLU A 28 -16.70 2.24 4.36
C GLU A 28 -16.38 2.70 2.93
N TYR A 29 -17.02 3.79 2.51
CA TYR A 29 -16.80 4.35 1.17
C TYR A 29 -15.52 5.19 1.13
N MET A 30 -14.73 5.00 0.08
CA MET A 30 -13.46 5.67 -0.12
C MET A 30 -13.55 6.58 -1.36
N PRO A 31 -13.99 7.85 -1.19
CA PRO A 31 -14.39 8.72 -2.31
C PRO A 31 -13.26 9.07 -3.27
N ASN A 32 -12.02 9.06 -2.80
CA ASN A 32 -10.86 9.38 -3.65
C ASN A 32 -10.28 8.17 -4.42
N GLY A 33 -10.99 7.02 -4.38
CA GLY A 33 -10.64 5.84 -5.17
C GLY A 33 -9.35 5.15 -4.76
N SER A 34 -8.74 4.40 -5.68
CA SER A 34 -7.51 3.67 -5.43
C SER A 34 -6.26 4.50 -5.69
N LEU A 35 -5.16 4.16 -5.03
CA LEU A 35 -3.85 4.74 -5.32
C LEU A 35 -3.43 4.53 -6.77
N ASP A 36 -3.82 3.41 -7.37
CA ASP A 36 -3.53 3.10 -8.78
C ASP A 36 -4.20 4.10 -9.72
N ASP A 37 -5.49 4.38 -9.52
CA ASP A 37 -6.25 5.38 -10.28
C ASP A 37 -5.70 6.80 -10.06
N ARG A 38 -5.30 7.11 -8.81
CA ARG A 38 -4.80 8.45 -8.45
C ARG A 38 -3.40 8.73 -9.00
N LEU A 39 -2.51 7.72 -9.04
CA LEU A 39 -1.20 7.85 -9.70
C LEU A 39 -1.34 7.98 -11.24
N ALA A 40 -2.37 7.36 -11.81
CA ALA A 40 -2.71 7.50 -13.22
C ALA A 40 -3.48 8.79 -13.56
N CYS A 41 -3.77 9.64 -12.57
CA CYS A 41 -4.61 10.83 -12.71
C CYS A 41 -5.95 10.52 -13.43
N LYS A 42 -6.52 9.35 -13.17
CA LYS A 42 -7.77 8.91 -13.79
C LYS A 42 -8.89 9.91 -13.51
N ASP A 43 -9.81 10.05 -14.46
CA ASP A 43 -10.95 10.99 -14.41
C ASP A 43 -10.52 12.44 -14.14
N ASN A 44 -9.35 12.84 -14.67
CA ASN A 44 -8.75 14.16 -14.47
C ASN A 44 -8.52 14.52 -12.99
N SER A 45 -8.34 13.53 -12.13
CA SER A 45 -8.03 13.76 -10.72
C SER A 45 -6.71 14.52 -10.58
N LYS A 46 -6.65 15.44 -9.59
CA LYS A 46 -5.43 16.22 -9.32
C LYS A 46 -4.28 15.29 -8.94
N PRO A 47 -3.06 15.52 -9.46
CA PRO A 47 -1.90 14.74 -9.07
C PRO A 47 -1.67 14.75 -7.55
N LEU A 48 -1.17 13.64 -7.03
CA LEU A 48 -0.75 13.55 -5.64
C LEU A 48 0.61 14.22 -5.47
N SER A 49 0.69 15.23 -4.60
CA SER A 49 1.97 15.87 -4.27
C SER A 49 2.92 14.90 -3.57
N TRP A 50 4.22 15.16 -3.58
CA TRP A 50 5.20 14.33 -2.90
C TRP A 50 4.91 14.21 -1.39
N GLN A 51 4.38 15.27 -0.76
CA GLN A 51 3.96 15.25 0.64
C GLN A 51 2.84 14.21 0.86
N LEU A 52 1.78 14.25 0.04
CA LEU A 52 0.69 13.27 0.13
C LEU A 52 1.19 11.84 -0.14
N ARG A 53 2.11 11.66 -1.09
CA ARG A 53 2.71 10.36 -1.38
C ARG A 53 3.52 9.82 -0.20
N THR A 54 4.23 10.69 0.51
CA THR A 54 4.93 10.32 1.75
C THR A 54 3.94 9.94 2.86
N HIS A 55 2.84 10.69 3.03
CA HIS A 55 1.79 10.33 3.97
C HIS A 55 1.15 8.97 3.61
N ILE A 56 0.87 8.72 2.35
CA ILE A 56 0.34 7.43 1.89
C ILE A 56 1.32 6.29 2.22
N ALA A 57 2.62 6.46 1.94
CA ALA A 57 3.65 5.48 2.29
C ALA A 57 3.63 5.16 3.79
N SER A 58 3.58 6.19 4.64
CA SER A 58 3.57 6.03 6.09
C SER A 58 2.29 5.37 6.61
N ASN A 59 1.13 5.71 6.04
CA ASN A 59 -0.13 5.07 6.39
C ASN A 59 -0.09 3.56 6.13
N ILE A 60 0.43 3.15 4.97
CA ILE A 60 0.52 1.72 4.62
C ILE A 60 1.59 1.02 5.44
N CYS A 61 2.74 1.65 5.70
CA CYS A 61 3.76 1.12 6.60
C CYS A 61 3.17 0.84 8.00
N SER A 62 2.43 1.80 8.57
CA SER A 62 1.74 1.66 9.85
C SER A 62 0.74 0.50 9.87
N ALA A 63 -0.06 0.36 8.80
CA ALA A 63 -1.00 -0.76 8.66
C ALA A 63 -0.28 -2.11 8.62
N LEU A 64 0.83 -2.22 7.88
CA LEU A 64 1.61 -3.46 7.81
C LEU A 64 2.28 -3.80 9.13
N ILE A 65 2.89 -2.82 9.82
CA ILE A 65 3.46 -3.02 11.17
C ILE A 65 2.38 -3.58 12.11
N PHE A 66 1.18 -2.99 12.11
CA PHE A 66 0.06 -3.47 12.92
C PHE A 66 -0.33 -4.91 12.58
N LEU A 67 -0.50 -5.26 11.30
CA LEU A 67 -0.87 -6.61 10.86
C LEU A 67 0.21 -7.64 11.23
N HIS A 68 1.48 -7.33 10.97
CA HIS A 68 2.60 -8.22 11.23
C HIS A 68 2.86 -8.43 12.74
N SER A 69 2.57 -7.42 13.56
CA SER A 69 2.73 -7.47 15.02
C SER A 69 1.53 -8.09 15.75
N ASN A 70 0.47 -8.47 15.03
CA ASN A 70 -0.75 -9.01 15.64
C ASN A 70 -0.45 -10.27 16.45
N LYS A 71 -1.10 -10.40 17.61
CA LYS A 71 -0.95 -11.53 18.53
C LYS A 71 -2.28 -12.30 18.65
N PRO A 72 -2.26 -13.62 18.82
CA PRO A 72 -1.07 -14.49 18.94
C PRO A 72 -0.39 -14.77 17.60
N HIS A 73 -1.01 -14.49 16.48
CA HIS A 73 -0.51 -14.83 15.14
C HIS A 73 -0.38 -13.59 14.25
N SER A 74 0.74 -13.50 13.58
CA SER A 74 0.99 -12.50 12.55
C SER A 74 -0.01 -12.63 11.40
N ILE A 75 -0.46 -11.51 10.85
CA ILE A 75 -1.35 -11.48 9.68
C ILE A 75 -0.53 -10.99 8.49
N VAL A 76 -0.51 -11.75 7.42
CA VAL A 76 0.10 -11.37 6.14
C VAL A 76 -1.01 -10.97 5.17
N HIS A 77 -0.86 -9.82 4.53
CA HIS A 77 -1.86 -9.29 3.60
C HIS A 77 -1.96 -10.08 2.30
N SER A 78 -0.83 -10.48 1.76
CA SER A 78 -0.67 -11.35 0.57
C SER A 78 -1.11 -10.76 -0.78
N ASP A 79 -1.87 -9.67 -0.84
CA ASP A 79 -2.29 -9.00 -2.09
C ASP A 79 -2.08 -7.48 -2.00
N LEU A 80 -0.93 -7.07 -1.46
CA LEU A 80 -0.56 -5.67 -1.35
C LEU A 80 -0.19 -5.11 -2.72
N LYS A 81 -0.99 -4.16 -3.21
CA LYS A 81 -0.82 -3.50 -4.51
C LYS A 81 -1.52 -2.14 -4.52
N ALA A 82 -1.18 -1.26 -5.44
CA ALA A 82 -1.73 0.09 -5.48
C ALA A 82 -3.26 0.14 -5.66
N SER A 83 -3.86 -0.83 -6.34
CA SER A 83 -5.32 -0.92 -6.48
C SER A 83 -6.05 -1.36 -5.20
N ASN A 84 -5.34 -1.93 -4.22
CA ASN A 84 -5.85 -2.29 -2.90
C ASN A 84 -5.55 -1.24 -1.82
N ILE A 85 -4.92 -0.13 -2.18
CA ILE A 85 -4.74 1.04 -1.33
C ILE A 85 -5.79 2.06 -1.73
N LEU A 86 -6.75 2.34 -0.85
CA LEU A 86 -7.85 3.26 -1.10
C LEU A 86 -7.63 4.56 -0.32
N LEU A 87 -8.13 5.66 -0.87
CA LEU A 87 -7.99 7.00 -0.27
C LEU A 87 -9.36 7.52 0.18
N ASP A 88 -9.46 7.92 1.43
CA ASP A 88 -10.65 8.57 1.96
C ASP A 88 -10.79 10.04 1.47
N GLY A 89 -11.84 10.75 1.91
CA GLY A 89 -12.09 12.14 1.52
C GLY A 89 -10.96 13.11 1.87
N ASN A 90 -10.11 12.77 2.83
CA ASN A 90 -8.95 13.55 3.26
C ASN A 90 -7.62 13.04 2.66
N ASN A 91 -7.69 12.10 1.70
CA ASN A 91 -6.54 11.39 1.14
C ASN A 91 -5.75 10.55 2.16
N ILE A 92 -6.37 10.16 3.29
CA ILE A 92 -5.79 9.17 4.19
C ILE A 92 -5.84 7.80 3.51
N ALA A 93 -4.70 7.13 3.42
CA ALA A 93 -4.64 5.83 2.78
C ALA A 93 -5.08 4.72 3.74
N LYS A 94 -5.92 3.84 3.22
CA LYS A 94 -6.39 2.65 3.91
C LYS A 94 -6.20 1.41 3.04
N LEU A 95 -5.65 0.38 3.65
CA LEU A 95 -5.41 -0.90 3.00
C LEU A 95 -6.71 -1.70 2.93
N SER A 96 -7.02 -2.22 1.75
CA SER A 96 -8.17 -3.07 1.42
C SER A 96 -7.69 -4.39 0.80
N GLY A 97 -8.61 -5.26 0.35
CA GLY A 97 -8.22 -6.48 -0.35
C GLY A 97 -7.94 -7.68 0.56
N PHE A 98 -8.60 -7.76 1.72
CA PHE A 98 -8.39 -8.80 2.73
C PHE A 98 -8.94 -10.19 2.37
N GLY A 99 -9.39 -10.40 1.13
CA GLY A 99 -9.96 -11.68 0.71
C GLY A 99 -8.98 -12.85 0.74
N VAL A 100 -7.68 -12.56 0.73
CA VAL A 100 -6.60 -13.55 0.62
C VAL A 100 -5.57 -13.45 1.77
N CYS A 101 -5.85 -12.62 2.76
CA CYS A 101 -4.99 -12.49 3.93
C CYS A 101 -4.85 -13.81 4.68
N GLN A 102 -3.66 -14.04 5.22
CA GLN A 102 -3.34 -15.27 5.95
C GLN A 102 -2.92 -14.97 7.39
N ILE A 103 -3.47 -15.74 8.33
CA ILE A 103 -3.04 -15.77 9.71
C ILE A 103 -1.96 -16.87 9.82
N LEU A 104 -0.74 -16.48 10.17
CA LEU A 104 0.36 -17.43 10.32
C LEU A 104 0.25 -18.11 11.69
N SER A 105 -0.36 -19.31 11.74
CA SER A 105 -0.34 -20.17 12.93
C SER A 105 0.63 -21.31 12.71
N ASP A 106 1.27 -21.79 13.80
CA ASP A 106 2.24 -22.90 13.77
C ASP A 106 1.64 -24.20 13.19
N GLN A 107 0.31 -24.29 13.11
CA GLN A 107 -0.41 -25.46 12.60
C GLN A 107 -0.75 -25.40 11.11
N PHE A 108 -0.66 -24.23 10.47
CA PHE A 108 -0.96 -24.08 9.05
C PHE A 108 0.32 -23.79 8.24
N LYS A 109 1.05 -24.85 7.91
CA LYS A 109 1.91 -24.81 6.71
C LYS A 109 0.98 -24.66 5.52
N ALA A 110 0.96 -23.46 4.97
CA ALA A 110 -0.01 -23.02 4.00
C ALA A 110 -0.13 -23.98 2.81
N THR A 111 -1.28 -24.58 2.66
CA THR A 111 -1.80 -25.13 1.40
C THR A 111 -2.08 -23.95 0.44
N THR A 112 -1.05 -23.23 0.06
CA THR A 112 -1.18 -21.95 -0.68
C THR A 112 -0.97 -22.10 -2.18
N THR A 113 -1.23 -23.29 -2.71
CA THR A 113 -1.02 -23.56 -4.15
C THR A 113 -2.09 -22.89 -5.04
N LEU A 114 -3.21 -22.44 -4.48
CA LEU A 114 -4.36 -21.97 -5.28
C LEU A 114 -4.29 -20.50 -5.72
N TYR A 115 -3.50 -19.67 -5.06
CA TYR A 115 -3.48 -18.21 -5.37
C TYR A 115 -2.54 -17.81 -6.50
N ARG A 116 -1.77 -18.73 -7.03
CA ARG A 116 -0.72 -18.44 -8.03
C ARG A 116 -1.25 -17.94 -9.38
N TYR A 117 -2.55 -18.12 -9.70
CA TYR A 117 -2.96 -18.02 -11.11
C TYR A 117 -4.24 -17.22 -11.41
N THR A 118 -4.89 -16.59 -10.43
CA THR A 118 -6.21 -16.01 -10.66
C THR A 118 -6.25 -14.52 -10.93
N HIS A 119 -5.12 -13.81 -10.96
CA HIS A 119 -5.14 -12.36 -11.20
C HIS A 119 -4.48 -11.93 -12.48
N PRO A 120 -5.24 -11.23 -13.36
CA PRO A 120 -4.75 -10.76 -14.63
C PRO A 120 -3.81 -9.56 -14.49
N LYS A 121 -2.86 -9.48 -15.43
CA LYS A 121 -2.11 -8.30 -15.86
C LYS A 121 -1.91 -7.19 -14.83
N GLY A 122 -0.77 -7.18 -14.15
CA GLY A 122 -0.30 -6.08 -13.29
C GLY A 122 -0.01 -6.47 -11.85
N SER A 123 -0.68 -7.45 -11.28
CA SER A 123 -0.44 -7.89 -9.89
C SER A 123 0.86 -8.67 -9.71
N PHE A 124 1.36 -9.29 -10.78
CA PHE A 124 2.56 -10.14 -10.73
C PHE A 124 3.83 -9.39 -10.26
N VAL A 125 3.94 -8.11 -10.57
CA VAL A 125 5.10 -7.28 -10.20
C VAL A 125 5.24 -7.04 -8.69
N TYR A 126 4.16 -7.22 -7.93
CA TYR A 126 4.16 -7.05 -6.46
C TYR A 126 4.48 -8.35 -5.72
N ILE A 127 4.47 -9.48 -6.42
CA ILE A 127 4.64 -10.78 -5.78
C ILE A 127 6.11 -10.99 -5.41
N ASP A 128 6.34 -11.35 -4.15
CA ASP A 128 7.65 -11.72 -3.64
C ASP A 128 8.28 -12.86 -4.46
N PRO A 129 9.43 -12.66 -5.12
CA PRO A 129 10.07 -13.70 -5.92
C PRO A 129 10.49 -14.92 -5.10
N GLU A 130 10.88 -14.74 -3.83
CA GLU A 130 11.22 -15.88 -2.97
C GLU A 130 9.98 -16.68 -2.59
N TYR A 131 8.81 -16.01 -2.39
CA TYR A 131 7.55 -16.72 -2.22
C TYR A 131 7.15 -17.53 -3.47
N LEU A 132 7.37 -17.00 -4.68
CA LEU A 132 7.10 -17.75 -5.92
C LEU A 132 7.95 -19.03 -6.04
N ILE A 133 9.16 -19.02 -5.51
CA ILE A 133 10.10 -20.15 -5.57
C ILE A 133 9.82 -21.15 -4.45
N SER A 134 9.72 -20.67 -3.20
CA SER A 134 9.64 -21.54 -2.02
C SER A 134 8.20 -22.00 -1.70
N GLY A 135 7.19 -21.21 -2.08
CA GLY A 135 5.81 -21.39 -1.62
C GLY A 135 5.55 -20.86 -0.21
N ASP A 136 6.58 -20.39 0.50
CA ASP A 136 6.46 -19.91 1.88
C ASP A 136 6.04 -18.45 1.92
N LEU A 137 4.85 -18.20 2.40
CA LEU A 137 4.37 -16.84 2.63
C LEU A 137 4.79 -16.34 4.01
N THR A 138 5.34 -15.14 4.08
CA THR A 138 5.80 -14.52 5.34
C THR A 138 5.47 -13.02 5.36
N PRO A 139 5.54 -12.34 6.52
CA PRO A 139 5.42 -10.88 6.60
C PRO A 139 6.40 -10.15 5.66
N LEU A 140 7.57 -10.73 5.41
CA LEU A 140 8.56 -10.18 4.48
C LEU A 140 8.10 -10.23 3.02
N SER A 141 7.09 -11.03 2.69
CA SER A 141 6.47 -11.00 1.36
C SER A 141 5.68 -9.72 1.14
N ASP A 142 4.98 -9.21 2.16
CA ASP A 142 4.34 -7.89 2.11
C ASP A 142 5.36 -6.75 2.04
N VAL A 143 6.54 -6.92 2.68
CA VAL A 143 7.64 -5.93 2.60
C VAL A 143 8.12 -5.77 1.16
N TYR A 144 8.25 -6.84 0.39
CA TYR A 144 8.58 -6.77 -1.04
C TYR A 144 7.54 -5.97 -1.82
N SER A 145 6.26 -6.32 -1.65
CA SER A 145 5.14 -5.63 -2.31
C SER A 145 5.11 -4.14 -1.93
N PHE A 146 5.40 -3.82 -0.67
CA PHE A 146 5.50 -2.45 -0.18
C PHE A 146 6.66 -1.69 -0.83
N GLY A 147 7.81 -2.34 -1.04
CA GLY A 147 8.92 -1.76 -1.80
C GLY A 147 8.50 -1.31 -3.19
N ILE A 148 7.78 -2.15 -3.95
CA ILE A 148 7.25 -1.77 -5.26
C ILE A 148 6.31 -0.55 -5.16
N ILE A 149 5.49 -0.46 -4.10
CA ILE A 149 4.61 0.69 -3.87
C ILE A 149 5.43 1.96 -3.61
N LEU A 150 6.48 1.90 -2.80
CA LEU A 150 7.36 3.05 -2.56
C LEU A 150 7.98 3.58 -3.86
N LEU A 151 8.48 2.68 -4.71
CA LEU A 151 9.05 3.05 -6.01
C LEU A 151 7.98 3.64 -6.96
N ARG A 152 6.75 3.15 -6.91
CA ARG A 152 5.63 3.72 -7.66
C ARG A 152 5.23 5.11 -7.16
N LEU A 153 5.19 5.32 -5.85
CA LEU A 153 4.92 6.63 -5.25
C LEU A 153 5.96 7.66 -5.67
N LEU A 154 7.21 7.23 -5.83
CA LEU A 154 8.31 8.10 -6.23
C LEU A 154 8.24 8.50 -7.71
N THR A 155 7.92 7.53 -8.58
CA THR A 155 8.04 7.68 -10.03
C THR A 155 6.72 7.88 -10.77
N GLY A 156 5.58 7.59 -10.13
CA GLY A 156 4.26 7.58 -10.79
C GLY A 156 4.08 6.46 -11.83
N ARG A 157 5.12 5.65 -12.09
CA ARG A 157 5.13 4.67 -13.17
C ARG A 157 4.46 3.34 -12.77
N SER A 158 4.11 2.53 -13.78
CA SER A 158 3.64 1.16 -13.54
C SER A 158 4.75 0.30 -12.92
N GLY A 159 4.38 -0.78 -12.20
CA GLY A 159 5.37 -1.62 -11.53
C GLY A 159 6.25 -2.47 -12.45
N PHE A 160 5.86 -2.68 -13.73
CA PHE A 160 6.62 -3.52 -14.65
C PHE A 160 7.95 -2.87 -15.05
N GLY A 161 9.07 -3.57 -14.77
CA GLY A 161 10.42 -3.06 -15.06
C GLY A 161 10.91 -1.95 -14.12
N LEU A 162 10.04 -1.42 -13.27
CA LEU A 162 10.30 -0.28 -12.41
C LEU A 162 11.49 -0.49 -11.47
N LEU A 163 11.58 -1.66 -10.84
CA LEU A 163 12.68 -1.99 -9.93
C LEU A 163 14.06 -1.81 -10.60
N LYS A 164 14.21 -2.39 -11.79
CA LYS A 164 15.46 -2.28 -12.57
C LYS A 164 15.75 -0.84 -13.00
N GLU A 165 14.72 -0.11 -13.38
CA GLU A 165 14.85 1.28 -13.82
C GLU A 165 15.32 2.19 -12.66
N VAL A 166 14.71 2.06 -11.48
CA VAL A 166 15.12 2.84 -10.30
C VAL A 166 16.53 2.45 -9.85
N GLN A 167 16.83 1.14 -9.82
CA GLN A 167 18.17 0.67 -9.48
C GLN A 167 19.24 1.30 -10.38
N GLN A 168 19.04 1.26 -11.69
CA GLN A 168 19.97 1.87 -12.66
C GLN A 168 20.08 3.40 -12.50
N ALA A 169 18.98 4.07 -12.18
CA ALA A 169 19.00 5.53 -11.98
C ALA A 169 19.77 5.92 -10.71
N VAL A 170 19.64 5.15 -9.62
CA VAL A 170 20.42 5.34 -8.39
C VAL A 170 21.90 5.07 -8.64
N GLU A 171 22.24 3.95 -9.28
CA GLU A 171 23.64 3.59 -9.60
C GLU A 171 24.35 4.65 -10.47
N LYS A 172 23.59 5.28 -11.39
CA LYS A 172 24.13 6.33 -12.28
C LYS A 172 24.05 7.75 -11.69
N GLY A 173 23.48 7.92 -10.50
CA GLY A 173 23.29 9.24 -9.90
C GLY A 173 22.30 10.14 -10.65
N CYS A 174 21.37 9.55 -11.41
CA CYS A 174 20.40 10.28 -12.24
C CYS A 174 18.94 10.07 -11.80
N LEU A 175 18.70 9.80 -10.51
CA LEU A 175 17.37 9.51 -9.95
C LEU A 175 16.36 10.62 -10.30
N GLN A 176 16.77 11.88 -10.32
CA GLN A 176 15.91 13.03 -10.63
C GLN A 176 15.22 12.92 -12.01
N ALA A 177 15.86 12.26 -12.97
CA ALA A 177 15.33 12.10 -14.32
C ALA A 177 14.10 11.16 -14.42
N ILE A 178 13.89 10.33 -13.40
CA ILE A 178 12.79 9.36 -13.39
C ILE A 178 11.71 9.68 -12.35
N LEU A 179 11.90 10.74 -11.54
CA LEU A 179 10.88 11.18 -10.60
C LEU A 179 9.62 11.65 -11.34
N ASP A 180 8.47 11.43 -10.73
CA ASP A 180 7.21 11.95 -11.25
C ASP A 180 7.14 13.47 -11.07
N SER A 181 7.26 14.21 -12.16
CA SER A 181 7.18 15.67 -12.16
C SER A 181 5.81 16.19 -11.71
N SER A 182 4.74 15.39 -11.86
CA SER A 182 3.40 15.76 -11.43
C SER A 182 3.26 15.81 -9.90
N ALA A 183 4.16 15.14 -9.17
CA ALA A 183 4.19 15.19 -7.70
C ALA A 183 4.75 16.50 -7.15
N GLY A 184 5.21 17.40 -8.00
CA GLY A 184 5.97 18.59 -7.61
C GLY A 184 7.44 18.27 -7.35
N GLY A 185 8.17 19.27 -6.81
CA GLY A 185 9.60 19.14 -6.56
C GLY A 185 9.90 18.26 -5.35
N TRP A 186 10.27 17.00 -5.55
CA TRP A 186 10.81 16.17 -4.49
C TRP A 186 12.10 16.76 -3.92
N PRO A 187 12.23 16.92 -2.60
CA PRO A 187 13.55 17.18 -2.00
C PRO A 187 14.49 16.02 -2.34
N ALA A 188 15.66 16.34 -2.92
CA ALA A 188 16.59 15.32 -3.44
C ALA A 188 16.95 14.25 -2.39
N ILE A 189 17.21 14.69 -1.15
CA ILE A 189 17.54 13.78 -0.05
C ILE A 189 16.39 12.79 0.26
N TYR A 190 15.14 13.25 0.23
CA TYR A 190 13.97 12.38 0.51
C TYR A 190 13.71 11.42 -0.65
N ALA A 191 13.85 11.91 -1.89
CA ALA A 191 13.72 11.04 -3.06
C ALA A 191 14.76 9.91 -3.03
N GLU A 192 16.01 10.23 -2.69
CA GLU A 192 17.09 9.26 -2.62
C GLU A 192 16.88 8.25 -1.49
N GLN A 193 16.54 8.72 -0.29
CA GLN A 193 16.25 7.84 0.85
C GLN A 193 15.06 6.91 0.54
N LEU A 194 13.98 7.43 -0.06
CA LEU A 194 12.81 6.63 -0.41
C LEU A 194 13.13 5.59 -1.49
N ALA A 195 13.95 5.96 -2.50
CA ALA A 195 14.42 5.02 -3.51
C ALA A 195 15.26 3.89 -2.89
N GLN A 196 16.22 4.22 -2.03
CA GLN A 196 17.08 3.24 -1.37
C GLN A 196 16.29 2.28 -0.49
N VAL A 197 15.34 2.80 0.32
CA VAL A 197 14.47 1.95 1.15
C VAL A 197 13.58 1.08 0.27
N GLY A 198 12.98 1.61 -0.79
CA GLY A 198 12.15 0.86 -1.72
C GLY A 198 12.93 -0.28 -2.38
N LEU A 199 14.17 -0.03 -2.83
CA LEU A 199 15.06 -1.03 -3.40
C LEU A 199 15.42 -2.12 -2.38
N ARG A 200 15.76 -1.74 -1.13
CA ARG A 200 16.05 -2.70 -0.05
C ARG A 200 14.84 -3.58 0.27
N CYS A 201 13.63 -3.01 0.30
CA CYS A 201 12.41 -3.80 0.47
C CYS A 201 12.23 -4.84 -0.65
N CYS A 202 12.70 -4.52 -1.86
CA CYS A 202 12.61 -5.40 -3.04
C CYS A 202 13.77 -6.38 -3.18
N GLU A 203 14.63 -6.55 -2.15
CA GLU A 203 15.68 -7.56 -2.17
C GLU A 203 15.12 -8.96 -2.44
N ILE A 204 15.81 -9.71 -3.32
CA ILE A 204 15.38 -11.06 -3.70
C ILE A 204 15.35 -11.96 -2.47
N ARG A 205 16.42 -11.92 -1.66
CA ARG A 205 16.51 -12.70 -0.43
C ARG A 205 15.83 -11.96 0.72
N ARG A 206 14.78 -12.53 1.29
CA ARG A 206 14.01 -11.98 2.41
C ARG A 206 14.86 -11.47 3.57
N LYS A 207 15.89 -12.20 3.95
CA LYS A 207 16.79 -11.85 5.06
C LYS A 207 17.52 -10.52 4.89
N HIS A 208 17.56 -9.96 3.68
CA HIS A 208 18.17 -8.67 3.38
C HIS A 208 17.16 -7.53 3.36
N ARG A 209 15.86 -7.83 3.42
CA ARG A 209 14.80 -6.81 3.47
C ARG A 209 14.81 -6.13 4.83
N PRO A 210 14.54 -4.81 4.89
CA PRO A 210 14.55 -4.07 6.13
C PRO A 210 13.33 -4.43 7.00
N ASP A 211 13.50 -4.25 8.30
CA ASP A 211 12.39 -4.26 9.24
C ASP A 211 11.55 -2.98 9.09
N LEU A 212 10.22 -3.13 9.04
CA LEU A 212 9.31 -2.00 8.82
C LEU A 212 9.33 -0.99 9.95
N GLN A 213 9.43 -1.45 11.20
CA GLN A 213 9.32 -0.57 12.37
C GLN A 213 10.64 0.14 12.68
N THR A 214 11.75 -0.57 12.61
CA THR A 214 13.05 -0.06 13.06
C THR A 214 13.88 0.57 11.96
N GLU A 215 13.63 0.21 10.69
CA GLU A 215 14.42 0.72 9.57
C GLU A 215 13.58 1.55 8.60
N VAL A 216 12.43 1.04 8.15
CA VAL A 216 11.62 1.76 7.15
C VAL A 216 10.94 2.97 7.78
N TRP A 217 10.31 2.80 8.95
CA TRP A 217 9.62 3.88 9.65
C TRP A 217 10.54 5.04 10.00
N THR A 218 11.77 4.76 10.42
CA THR A 218 12.78 5.81 10.74
C THR A 218 13.16 6.68 9.56
N VAL A 219 12.98 6.19 8.33
CA VAL A 219 13.16 6.99 7.11
C VAL A 219 11.90 7.79 6.77
N LEU A 220 10.71 7.21 6.96
CA LEU A 220 9.44 7.87 6.61
C LEU A 220 9.04 8.97 7.61
N GLU A 221 9.30 8.79 8.90
CA GLU A 221 8.88 9.72 9.96
C GLU A 221 9.43 11.15 9.81
N PRO A 222 10.73 11.37 9.52
CA PRO A 222 11.24 12.72 9.26
C PRO A 222 10.61 13.39 8.04
N MET A 223 10.29 12.61 7.00
CA MET A 223 9.62 13.13 5.80
C MET A 223 8.20 13.61 6.13
N LEU A 224 7.46 12.91 7.02
CA LEU A 224 6.14 13.33 7.50
C LEU A 224 6.20 14.67 8.22
N ASN A 225 7.15 14.84 9.12
CA ASN A 225 7.29 16.06 9.90
C ASN A 225 7.57 17.27 8.99
N SER A 226 8.43 17.12 7.99
CA SER A 226 8.70 18.13 6.98
C SER A 226 7.50 18.44 6.10
N ALA A 227 6.76 17.42 5.68
CA ALA A 227 5.56 17.55 4.87
C ALA A 227 4.45 18.28 5.64
N SER A 228 4.23 17.97 6.92
CA SER A 228 3.23 18.60 7.78
C SER A 228 3.52 20.08 8.02
N THR A 229 4.77 20.46 8.24
CA THR A 229 5.18 21.86 8.42
C THR A 229 4.87 22.70 7.18
N MET A 230 5.10 22.16 5.97
CA MET A 230 4.78 22.84 4.72
C MET A 230 3.27 22.95 4.45
N LEU A 231 2.47 21.93 4.81
CA LEU A 231 1.01 21.96 4.66
C LEU A 231 0.36 23.00 5.60
N CYS A 232 0.83 23.13 6.84
CA CYS A 232 0.35 24.18 7.75
C CYS A 232 0.63 25.59 7.23
N SER A 233 1.71 25.82 6.52
CA SER A 233 2.04 27.12 5.93
C SER A 233 1.15 27.50 4.73
N LEU A 234 0.53 26.50 4.07
CA LEU A 234 -0.37 26.69 2.93
C LEU A 234 -1.84 26.80 3.33
N SER A 235 -2.25 26.29 4.51
CA SER A 235 -3.64 26.23 4.97
C SER A 235 -4.17 27.53 5.56
N PHE A 236 -3.39 28.61 5.64
CA PHE A 236 -3.87 29.92 6.09
C PHE A 236 -4.61 30.74 5.01
N LYS A 237 -4.91 30.16 3.85
CA LYS A 237 -5.75 30.80 2.83
C LYS A 237 -6.91 29.88 2.43
N SER A 238 -8.10 30.27 2.84
CA SER A 238 -9.45 29.80 2.49
C SER A 238 -10.09 28.78 3.43
N VAL A 239 -10.86 29.32 4.37
CA VAL A 239 -12.02 28.64 4.97
C VAL A 239 -13.25 29.24 4.29
N SER A 240 -14.10 28.41 3.69
CA SER A 240 -15.54 28.65 3.58
C SER A 240 -16.23 27.30 3.33
N GLU A 241 -17.01 26.92 4.32
CA GLU A 241 -18.26 26.16 4.38
C GLU A 241 -18.71 25.33 3.17
N ASP A 242 -18.99 24.03 3.37
CA ASP A 242 -20.38 23.58 3.24
C ASP A 242 -20.64 22.23 3.91
N LEU A 243 -21.83 22.12 4.49
CA LEU A 243 -22.36 21.04 5.30
C LEU A 243 -23.14 20.03 4.42
N GLY A 244 -23.14 18.78 4.82
CA GLY A 244 -24.18 17.83 4.42
C GLY A 244 -23.67 16.51 3.85
N GLY A 245 -23.18 15.59 4.68
CA GLY A 245 -22.76 14.27 4.25
C GLY A 245 -23.65 13.15 4.77
N VAL A 246 -24.36 12.50 3.87
CA VAL A 246 -24.92 11.16 4.09
C VAL A 246 -23.75 10.16 4.13
N PRO A 247 -23.70 9.17 5.05
CA PRO A 247 -22.64 8.17 5.04
C PRO A 247 -22.70 7.34 3.76
N SER A 248 -21.63 7.39 2.99
CA SER A 248 -21.51 6.67 1.73
C SER A 248 -20.88 5.29 1.98
N TYR A 249 -21.49 4.24 1.43
CA TYR A 249 -21.05 2.86 1.56
C TYR A 249 -20.62 2.29 0.22
N PHE A 250 -19.64 1.39 0.26
CA PHE A 250 -19.18 0.63 -0.90
C PHE A 250 -19.52 -0.84 -0.72
N ILE A 251 -20.12 -1.48 -1.74
CA ILE A 251 -20.49 -2.90 -1.74
C ILE A 251 -19.50 -3.65 -2.61
N CYS A 252 -18.79 -4.61 -2.02
CA CYS A 252 -17.89 -5.51 -2.72
C CYS A 252 -18.46 -6.93 -2.71
N PRO A 253 -18.59 -7.63 -3.86
CA PRO A 253 -19.01 -9.02 -3.90
C PRO A 253 -18.09 -9.92 -3.09
N ILE A 254 -18.63 -10.88 -2.38
CA ILE A 254 -17.84 -11.91 -1.71
C ILE A 254 -17.35 -12.89 -2.79
N VAL A 255 -16.05 -12.88 -3.04
CA VAL A 255 -15.44 -13.92 -3.87
C VAL A 255 -15.44 -15.22 -3.04
N GLN A 256 -16.36 -16.13 -3.36
CA GLN A 256 -16.31 -17.48 -2.80
C GLN A 256 -15.12 -18.22 -3.43
N VAL A 257 -14.16 -18.59 -2.61
CA VAL A 257 -13.17 -19.60 -2.95
C VAL A 257 -13.84 -20.95 -2.72
N THR A 258 -14.39 -21.54 -3.77
CA THR A 258 -14.87 -22.92 -3.73
C THR A 258 -13.66 -23.84 -3.67
N HIS A 259 -13.50 -24.50 -2.53
CA HIS A 259 -12.62 -25.66 -2.43
C HIS A 259 -13.31 -26.81 -3.17
N THR A 260 -12.81 -27.19 -4.31
CA THR A 260 -13.01 -28.52 -4.92
C THR A 260 -11.68 -29.25 -4.88
#